data_7d79fb12a341d95cf56f888c0ba0d02e
#
_entry.id   7d79fb12a341d95cf56f888c0ba0d02e
#
_cell.length_a   1.000
_cell.length_b   1.000
_cell.length_c   1.000
_cell.angle_alpha   90.00
_cell.angle_beta   90.00
_cell.angle_gamma   90.00
#
_symmetry.space_group_name_H-M   'P 1'
#
loop_
_entity.id
_entity.type
_entity.pdbx_description
1 polymer ?
#
loop_
_entity_poly.entity_id
_entity_poly.type
_entity_poly.pdbx_seq_one_letter_code
_entity_poly.pdbx_strand_id
1 'polypeptide(L)'
;MKNEDNYYAQNLNAQKLFRVYETALPRVRQYLSEEINFIKRNLAGTEAVLEVGCGYGRILKELSPYAKRLIGIDISEDSVAFAKEFLKDASNVTVQTADAYSLAFTEEFDIALCLQNGLSAIKGSAERLISVCMQSFKKGGKAFFSTYSGKFWQYRLEWFREQADKKLLGEIDEEKTKDGVIVCKDGFKAVTFTEEELKKLGAQSGFRYEIKEIDESSLFLILTK
;
A
#
# COMPACT_ATOMS: atom_id res chain seq x y z
N MET A 1 -0.33 -4.50 -19.26
CA MET A 1 -1.75 -4.79 -18.97
C MET A 1 -2.52 -3.50 -19.20
N LYS A 2 -3.66 -3.53 -19.90
CA LYS A 2 -4.48 -2.32 -20.10
C LYS A 2 -5.11 -1.93 -18.75
N ASN A 3 -5.21 -0.61 -18.49
CA ASN A 3 -5.81 0.00 -17.28
C ASN A 3 -7.28 -0.40 -17.00
N GLU A 4 -7.87 -1.19 -17.89
CA GLU A 4 -9.32 -1.48 -17.93
C GLU A 4 -9.84 -2.28 -16.72
N ASP A 5 -8.95 -2.97 -15.97
CA ASP A 5 -9.35 -3.81 -14.83
C ASP A 5 -8.92 -3.25 -13.46
N ASN A 6 -8.33 -2.04 -13.41
CA ASN A 6 -7.87 -1.45 -12.15
C ASN A 6 -8.91 -0.47 -11.59
N TYR A 7 -9.76 -0.95 -10.67
CA TYR A 7 -10.81 -0.14 -10.04
C TYR A 7 -10.26 1.14 -9.38
N TYR A 8 -9.10 1.05 -8.72
CA TYR A 8 -8.49 2.22 -8.06
C TYR A 8 -8.11 3.29 -9.08
N ALA A 9 -7.46 2.92 -10.19
CA ALA A 9 -7.06 3.86 -11.22
C ALA A 9 -8.26 4.53 -11.92
N GLN A 10 -9.39 3.82 -12.03
CA GLN A 10 -10.56 4.32 -12.75
C GLN A 10 -11.57 5.03 -11.86
N ASN A 11 -11.81 4.53 -10.66
CA ASN A 11 -12.97 4.93 -9.84
C ASN A 11 -12.60 5.53 -8.50
N LEU A 12 -11.42 5.18 -7.95
CA LEU A 12 -11.02 5.55 -6.60
C LEU A 12 -9.60 6.14 -6.59
N ASN A 13 -9.35 7.14 -7.46
CA ASN A 13 -8.05 7.80 -7.61
C ASN A 13 -8.07 9.24 -7.06
N ALA A 14 -6.91 9.86 -7.00
CA ALA A 14 -6.71 11.28 -6.71
C ALA A 14 -7.52 11.77 -5.49
N GLN A 15 -8.41 12.74 -5.68
CA GLN A 15 -9.20 13.36 -4.62
C GLN A 15 -10.20 12.39 -3.97
N LYS A 16 -10.73 11.40 -4.72
CA LYS A 16 -11.59 10.38 -4.10
C LYS A 16 -10.79 9.51 -3.13
N LEU A 17 -9.58 9.09 -3.52
CA LEU A 17 -8.69 8.34 -2.65
C LEU A 17 -8.29 9.16 -1.41
N PHE A 18 -8.02 10.46 -1.56
CA PHE A 18 -7.80 11.36 -0.43
C PHE A 18 -8.97 11.31 0.57
N ARG A 19 -10.22 11.40 0.09
CA ARG A 19 -11.41 11.35 0.93
C ARG A 19 -11.63 9.99 1.63
N VAL A 20 -11.13 8.90 1.09
CA VAL A 20 -11.15 7.57 1.75
C VAL A 20 -10.40 7.64 3.08
N TYR A 21 -9.25 8.33 3.10
CA TYR A 21 -8.41 8.43 4.28
C TYR A 21 -8.84 9.54 5.27
N GLU A 22 -9.81 10.39 4.89
CA GLU A 22 -10.50 11.31 5.80
C GLU A 22 -11.61 10.56 6.57
N THR A 23 -11.24 9.61 7.39
CA THR A 23 -12.17 8.82 8.19
C THR A 23 -12.41 9.44 9.56
N ALA A 24 -13.66 9.35 10.05
CA ALA A 24 -14.02 9.72 11.41
C ALA A 24 -13.78 8.59 12.42
N LEU A 25 -13.60 7.34 11.96
CA LEU A 25 -13.49 6.14 12.78
C LEU A 25 -12.14 6.11 13.55
N PRO A 26 -12.14 6.21 14.90
CA PRO A 26 -10.89 6.32 15.67
C PRO A 26 -9.96 5.13 15.46
N ARG A 27 -10.52 3.90 15.41
CA ARG A 27 -9.72 2.68 15.25
C ARG A 27 -9.08 2.58 13.85
N VAL A 28 -9.75 3.12 12.82
CA VAL A 28 -9.18 3.19 11.47
C VAL A 28 -8.06 4.23 11.41
N ARG A 29 -8.24 5.40 12.04
CA ARG A 29 -7.16 6.40 12.15
C ARG A 29 -5.94 5.84 12.88
N GLN A 30 -6.15 5.08 13.96
CA GLN A 30 -5.07 4.40 14.67
C GLN A 30 -4.32 3.42 13.75
N TYR A 31 -5.03 2.55 13.02
CA TYR A 31 -4.45 1.65 12.04
C TYR A 31 -3.56 2.41 11.03
N LEU A 32 -4.09 3.46 10.42
CA LEU A 32 -3.36 4.26 9.44
C LEU A 32 -2.09 4.91 10.02
N SER A 33 -2.15 5.34 11.28
CA SER A 33 -1.01 5.94 11.99
C SER A 33 0.02 4.89 12.40
N GLU A 34 -0.40 3.75 12.95
CA GLU A 34 0.53 2.73 13.46
C GLU A 34 1.29 2.02 12.34
N GLU A 35 0.67 1.84 11.18
CA GLU A 35 1.37 1.33 10.01
C GLU A 35 2.53 2.26 9.60
N ILE A 36 2.28 3.56 9.52
CA ILE A 36 3.31 4.56 9.21
C ILE A 36 4.34 4.66 10.34
N ASN A 37 3.91 4.67 11.60
CA ASN A 37 4.81 4.72 12.76
C ASN A 37 5.74 3.52 12.79
N PHE A 38 5.27 2.35 12.38
CA PHE A 38 6.13 1.18 12.26
C PHE A 38 7.23 1.41 11.21
N ILE A 39 6.93 1.99 10.06
CA ILE A 39 7.94 2.33 9.06
C ILE A 39 8.90 3.40 9.59
N LYS A 40 8.40 4.47 10.22
CA LYS A 40 9.25 5.53 10.82
C LYS A 40 10.30 4.95 11.78
N ARG A 41 9.94 3.94 12.58
CA ARG A 41 10.88 3.25 13.50
C ARG A 41 11.95 2.42 12.78
N ASN A 42 11.79 2.15 11.48
CA ASN A 42 12.75 1.43 10.64
C ASN A 42 13.58 2.35 9.73
N LEU A 43 13.45 3.66 9.89
CA LEU A 43 14.22 4.67 9.16
C LEU A 43 15.25 5.31 10.09
N ALA A 44 16.46 5.55 9.59
CA ALA A 44 17.54 6.27 10.26
C ALA A 44 17.80 7.68 9.70
N GLY A 45 17.01 8.10 8.70
CA GLY A 45 17.12 9.42 8.06
C GLY A 45 18.07 9.48 6.86
N THR A 46 18.72 8.37 6.54
CA THR A 46 19.73 8.30 5.47
C THR A 46 19.27 7.52 4.24
N GLU A 47 18.10 6.89 4.31
CA GLU A 47 17.61 5.94 3.34
C GLU A 47 17.07 6.64 2.07
N ALA A 48 17.28 5.95 0.95
CA ALA A 48 16.50 6.12 -0.27
C ALA A 48 15.32 5.14 -0.23
N VAL A 49 14.10 5.66 -0.26
CA VAL A 49 12.85 4.91 -0.11
C VAL A 49 12.07 4.91 -1.41
N LEU A 50 11.57 3.74 -1.83
CA LEU A 50 10.59 3.57 -2.91
C LEU A 50 9.23 3.21 -2.32
N GLU A 51 8.17 3.91 -2.70
CA GLU A 51 6.79 3.50 -2.43
C GLU A 51 6.11 3.06 -3.74
N VAL A 52 5.63 1.81 -3.76
CA VAL A 52 4.94 1.20 -4.89
C VAL A 52 3.43 1.25 -4.65
N GLY A 53 2.70 1.90 -5.57
CA GLY A 53 1.28 2.22 -5.40
C GLY A 53 1.06 3.39 -4.44
N CYS A 54 1.82 4.47 -4.61
CA CYS A 54 1.83 5.60 -3.68
C CYS A 54 0.53 6.42 -3.66
N GLY A 55 -0.38 6.20 -4.62
CA GLY A 55 -1.61 6.98 -4.75
C GLY A 55 -1.31 8.48 -4.81
N TYR A 56 -1.95 9.24 -3.93
CA TYR A 56 -1.71 10.69 -3.82
C TYR A 56 -0.53 11.08 -2.90
N GLY A 57 0.26 10.13 -2.45
CA GLY A 57 1.49 10.39 -1.71
C GLY A 57 1.33 10.63 -0.19
N ARG A 58 0.26 10.12 0.43
CA ARG A 58 0.00 10.27 1.87
C ARG A 58 1.15 9.77 2.73
N ILE A 59 1.62 8.56 2.44
CA ILE A 59 2.70 7.92 3.20
C ILE A 59 4.03 8.63 2.93
N LEU A 60 4.31 8.99 1.68
CA LEU A 60 5.50 9.78 1.32
C LEU A 60 5.59 11.08 2.10
N LYS A 61 4.46 11.82 2.24
CA LYS A 61 4.41 13.06 3.01
C LYS A 61 4.77 12.84 4.48
N GLU A 62 4.20 11.81 5.08
CA GLU A 62 4.46 11.44 6.48
C GLU A 62 5.89 10.95 6.73
N LEU A 63 6.52 10.36 5.71
CA LEU A 63 7.89 9.85 5.80
C LEU A 63 8.95 10.86 5.34
N SER A 64 8.58 11.95 4.68
CA SER A 64 9.53 12.92 4.12
C SER A 64 10.52 13.49 5.16
N PRO A 65 10.15 13.73 6.44
CA PRO A 65 11.11 14.19 7.45
C PRO A 65 12.08 13.11 7.95
N TYR A 66 11.83 11.83 7.60
CA TYR A 66 12.52 10.67 8.18
C TYR A 66 13.39 9.92 7.18
N ALA A 67 13.46 10.34 5.92
CA ALA A 67 14.26 9.70 4.88
C ALA A 67 15.04 10.73 4.08
N LYS A 68 16.17 10.31 3.50
CA LYS A 68 17.00 11.18 2.67
C LYS A 68 16.34 11.52 1.34
N ARG A 69 15.71 10.53 0.69
CA ARG A 69 15.06 10.64 -0.61
C ARG A 69 13.89 9.66 -0.68
N LEU A 70 12.77 10.11 -1.19
CA LEU A 70 11.61 9.24 -1.43
C LEU A 70 11.18 9.34 -2.89
N ILE A 71 10.89 8.19 -3.48
CA ILE A 71 10.27 8.09 -4.80
C ILE A 71 8.97 7.31 -4.65
N GLY A 72 7.87 7.88 -5.13
CA GLY A 72 6.59 7.19 -5.24
C GLY A 72 6.26 6.87 -6.68
N ILE A 73 5.72 5.69 -6.92
CA ILE A 73 5.14 5.32 -8.21
C ILE A 73 3.69 4.92 -8.06
N ASP A 74 2.89 5.31 -9.02
CA ASP A 74 1.51 4.85 -9.16
C ASP A 74 1.15 4.74 -10.65
N ILE A 75 0.23 3.84 -11.00
CA ILE A 75 -0.22 3.65 -12.38
C ILE A 75 -1.23 4.72 -12.80
N SER A 76 -1.90 5.38 -11.84
CA SER A 76 -2.89 6.42 -12.09
C SER A 76 -2.21 7.77 -12.32
N GLU A 77 -2.31 8.30 -13.53
CA GLU A 77 -1.82 9.64 -13.88
C GLU A 77 -2.49 10.72 -13.02
N ASP A 78 -3.81 10.59 -12.76
CA ASP A 78 -4.57 11.53 -11.93
C ASP A 78 -4.07 11.55 -10.48
N SER A 79 -3.78 10.35 -9.91
CA SER A 79 -3.22 10.24 -8.56
C SER A 79 -1.84 10.88 -8.49
N VAL A 80 -0.99 10.64 -9.49
CA VAL A 80 0.36 11.24 -9.56
C VAL A 80 0.30 12.76 -9.75
N ALA A 81 -0.61 13.27 -10.58
CA ALA A 81 -0.80 14.70 -10.76
C ALA A 81 -1.24 15.36 -9.43
N PHE A 82 -2.19 14.76 -8.72
CA PHE A 82 -2.62 15.23 -7.41
C PHE A 82 -1.50 15.12 -6.35
N ALA A 83 -0.73 14.02 -6.37
CA ALA A 83 0.41 13.82 -5.48
C ALA A 83 1.49 14.90 -5.63
N LYS A 84 1.80 15.33 -6.85
CA LYS A 84 2.76 16.42 -7.11
C LYS A 84 2.36 17.72 -6.44
N GLU A 85 1.08 18.08 -6.48
CA GLU A 85 0.58 19.28 -5.78
C GLU A 85 0.56 19.07 -4.26
N PHE A 86 0.09 17.89 -3.82
CA PHE A 86 0.01 17.55 -2.39
C PHE A 86 1.37 17.52 -1.67
N LEU A 87 2.44 17.19 -2.42
CA LEU A 87 3.81 17.03 -1.94
C LEU A 87 4.74 18.20 -2.32
N LYS A 88 4.22 19.29 -2.87
CA LYS A 88 5.03 20.41 -3.40
C LYS A 88 6.05 21.00 -2.40
N ASP A 89 5.73 20.93 -1.12
CA ASP A 89 6.59 21.45 -0.04
C ASP A 89 7.61 20.40 0.46
N ALA A 90 7.55 19.16 -0.02
CA ALA A 90 8.46 18.06 0.35
C ALA A 90 9.59 17.93 -0.68
N SER A 91 10.67 18.69 -0.55
CA SER A 91 11.74 18.82 -1.52
C SER A 91 12.53 17.53 -1.82
N ASN A 92 12.45 16.54 -0.91
CA ASN A 92 13.12 15.24 -1.04
C ASN A 92 12.20 14.14 -1.59
N VAL A 93 10.99 14.48 -2.03
CA VAL A 93 10.01 13.54 -2.58
C VAL A 93 9.81 13.76 -4.07
N THR A 94 9.82 12.68 -4.84
CA THR A 94 9.47 12.67 -6.27
C THR A 94 8.40 11.63 -6.51
N VAL A 95 7.41 11.94 -7.36
CA VAL A 95 6.36 11.00 -7.77
C VAL A 95 6.28 10.90 -9.29
N GLN A 96 6.06 9.68 -9.79
CA GLN A 96 5.98 9.43 -11.23
C GLN A 96 4.95 8.36 -11.57
N THR A 97 4.35 8.47 -12.74
CA THR A 97 3.47 7.45 -13.28
C THR A 97 4.32 6.28 -13.78
N ALA A 98 4.10 5.10 -13.20
CA ALA A 98 4.80 3.88 -13.61
C ALA A 98 3.99 2.62 -13.28
N ASP A 99 4.18 1.58 -14.09
CA ASP A 99 3.68 0.24 -13.79
C ASP A 99 4.64 -0.45 -12.80
N ALA A 100 4.10 -0.90 -11.66
CA ALA A 100 4.83 -1.62 -10.62
C ALA A 100 5.52 -2.90 -11.11
N TYR A 101 5.06 -3.48 -12.22
CA TYR A 101 5.66 -4.66 -12.84
C TYR A 101 6.76 -4.37 -13.87
N SER A 102 7.05 -3.09 -14.11
CA SER A 102 8.01 -2.61 -15.11
C SER A 102 8.94 -1.55 -14.53
N LEU A 103 9.41 -1.76 -13.29
CA LEU A 103 10.35 -0.84 -12.64
C LEU A 103 11.69 -0.83 -13.34
N ALA A 104 12.19 0.36 -13.66
CA ALA A 104 13.49 0.58 -14.28
C ALA A 104 14.63 0.79 -13.26
N PHE A 105 14.35 0.60 -11.96
CA PHE A 105 15.33 0.79 -10.88
C PHE A 105 16.13 -0.48 -10.62
N THR A 106 17.43 -0.32 -10.43
CA THR A 106 18.34 -1.43 -10.10
C THR A 106 19.27 -1.00 -8.96
N GLU A 107 19.18 -1.65 -7.83
CA GLU A 107 20.02 -1.42 -6.65
C GLU A 107 20.12 0.05 -6.18
N GLU A 108 19.01 0.79 -6.28
CA GLU A 108 18.96 2.21 -5.92
C GLU A 108 18.44 2.50 -4.52
N PHE A 109 17.59 1.61 -3.98
CA PHE A 109 16.86 1.87 -2.74
C PHE A 109 17.39 1.04 -1.56
N ASP A 110 17.31 1.64 -0.40
CA ASP A 110 17.57 0.99 0.88
C ASP A 110 16.28 0.35 1.43
N ILE A 111 15.13 0.96 1.14
CA ILE A 111 13.80 0.51 1.58
C ILE A 111 12.79 0.63 0.44
N ALA A 112 11.90 -0.37 0.28
CA ALA A 112 10.65 -0.18 -0.43
C ALA A 112 9.45 -0.53 0.42
N LEU A 113 8.37 0.12 0.05
CA LEU A 113 7.08 0.07 0.68
C LEU A 113 6.03 -0.31 -0.35
N CYS A 114 5.18 -1.28 -0.01
CA CYS A 114 3.94 -1.56 -0.70
C CYS A 114 2.89 -1.80 0.39
N LEU A 115 2.35 -0.72 0.90
CA LEU A 115 1.54 -0.69 2.11
C LEU A 115 0.04 -0.65 1.81
N GLN A 116 -0.79 -0.61 2.86
CA GLN A 116 -2.24 -0.49 2.73
C GLN A 116 -2.87 -1.57 1.84
N ASN A 117 -2.46 -2.83 2.07
CA ASN A 117 -2.92 -3.96 1.26
C ASN A 117 -2.53 -3.87 -0.24
N GLY A 118 -1.42 -3.21 -0.52
CA GLY A 118 -0.94 -2.94 -1.88
C GLY A 118 -0.73 -4.20 -2.71
N LEU A 119 -0.24 -5.31 -2.12
CA LEU A 119 -0.10 -6.61 -2.81
C LEU A 119 -1.41 -7.11 -3.44
N SER A 120 -2.55 -6.79 -2.84
CA SER A 120 -3.88 -7.16 -3.34
C SER A 120 -4.49 -6.09 -4.25
N ALA A 121 -4.20 -4.81 -3.97
CA ALA A 121 -4.72 -3.68 -4.73
C ALA A 121 -4.08 -3.58 -6.13
N ILE A 122 -2.78 -3.83 -6.21
CA ILE A 122 -2.03 -3.86 -7.48
C ILE A 122 -2.35 -5.18 -8.20
N LYS A 123 -3.14 -5.10 -9.26
CA LYS A 123 -3.58 -6.29 -10.01
C LYS A 123 -2.42 -7.04 -10.65
N GLY A 124 -2.40 -8.36 -10.46
CA GLY A 124 -1.38 -9.26 -11.01
C GLY A 124 -0.89 -10.29 -9.99
N SER A 125 0.31 -10.84 -10.21
CA SER A 125 0.91 -11.82 -9.28
C SER A 125 1.69 -11.10 -8.18
N ALA A 126 1.35 -11.40 -6.92
CA ALA A 126 2.09 -10.90 -5.76
C ALA A 126 3.56 -11.33 -5.77
N GLU A 127 3.83 -12.59 -6.19
CA GLU A 127 5.18 -13.14 -6.31
C GLU A 127 6.03 -12.33 -7.31
N ARG A 128 5.44 -12.01 -8.47
CA ARG A 128 6.11 -11.20 -9.48
C ARG A 128 6.35 -9.78 -8.99
N LEU A 129 5.36 -9.16 -8.32
CA LEU A 129 5.50 -7.83 -7.75
C LEU A 129 6.65 -7.78 -6.73
N ILE A 130 6.70 -8.76 -5.82
CA ILE A 130 7.79 -8.92 -4.86
C ILE A 130 9.12 -9.05 -5.58
N SER A 131 9.23 -9.92 -6.59
CA SER A 131 10.46 -10.14 -7.35
C SER A 131 10.96 -8.85 -8.00
N VAL A 132 10.07 -8.08 -8.65
CA VAL A 132 10.42 -6.80 -9.29
C VAL A 132 10.85 -5.76 -8.26
N CYS A 133 10.12 -5.66 -7.15
CA CYS A 133 10.53 -4.78 -6.05
C CYS A 133 11.92 -5.12 -5.54
N MET A 134 12.21 -6.41 -5.30
CA MET A 134 13.50 -6.84 -4.76
C MET A 134 14.69 -6.56 -5.68
N GLN A 135 14.49 -6.43 -7.00
CA GLN A 135 15.54 -6.03 -7.95
C GLN A 135 15.98 -4.56 -7.76
N SER A 136 15.07 -3.70 -7.31
CA SER A 136 15.34 -2.26 -7.10
C SER A 136 16.21 -1.95 -5.88
N PHE A 137 16.48 -2.97 -5.00
CA PHE A 137 17.20 -2.78 -3.74
C PHE A 137 18.70 -3.00 -3.83
N LYS A 138 19.41 -2.24 -3.02
CA LYS A 138 20.79 -2.51 -2.63
C LYS A 138 20.88 -3.78 -1.79
N LYS A 139 22.06 -4.39 -1.76
CA LYS A 139 22.35 -5.47 -0.81
C LYS A 139 22.15 -4.98 0.63
N GLY A 140 21.42 -5.74 1.44
CA GLY A 140 21.01 -5.37 2.79
C GLY A 140 19.76 -4.50 2.87
N GLY A 141 19.19 -4.10 1.75
CA GLY A 141 17.93 -3.36 1.69
C GLY A 141 16.72 -4.19 2.14
N LYS A 142 15.66 -3.51 2.58
CA LYS A 142 14.43 -4.13 3.10
C LYS A 142 13.20 -3.73 2.32
N ALA A 143 12.30 -4.68 2.10
CA ALA A 143 10.96 -4.44 1.56
C ALA A 143 9.90 -4.69 2.64
N PHE A 144 8.92 -3.80 2.71
CA PHE A 144 7.77 -3.89 3.62
C PHE A 144 6.50 -3.97 2.80
N PHE A 145 5.83 -5.11 2.86
CA PHE A 145 4.52 -5.32 2.25
C PHE A 145 3.50 -5.47 3.37
N SER A 146 2.42 -4.69 3.36
CA SER A 146 1.40 -4.80 4.39
C SER A 146 0.05 -5.24 3.85
N THR A 147 -0.69 -5.94 4.70
CA THR A 147 -2.09 -6.30 4.53
C THR A 147 -2.81 -6.16 5.87
N TYR A 148 -4.13 -6.33 5.90
CA TYR A 148 -4.89 -6.25 7.13
C TYR A 148 -4.70 -7.50 8.00
N SER A 149 -4.61 -7.32 9.33
CA SER A 149 -4.79 -8.43 10.27
C SER A 149 -6.24 -8.91 10.27
N GLY A 150 -6.46 -10.22 10.44
CA GLY A 150 -7.80 -10.79 10.63
C GLY A 150 -8.54 -10.19 11.83
N LYS A 151 -7.81 -9.75 12.87
CA LYS A 151 -8.37 -9.07 14.05
C LYS A 151 -8.98 -7.72 13.73
N PHE A 152 -8.57 -7.09 12.62
CA PHE A 152 -9.08 -5.78 12.17
C PHE A 152 -10.36 -5.90 11.34
N TRP A 153 -10.89 -7.09 11.10
CA TRP A 153 -11.99 -7.35 10.16
C TRP A 153 -13.23 -6.49 10.37
N GLN A 154 -13.75 -6.40 11.61
CA GLN A 154 -14.95 -5.62 11.90
C GLN A 154 -14.76 -4.12 11.63
N TYR A 155 -13.63 -3.56 12.06
CA TYR A 155 -13.29 -2.15 11.79
C TYR A 155 -13.08 -1.87 10.31
N ARG A 156 -12.57 -2.85 9.56
CA ARG A 156 -12.47 -2.76 8.11
C ARG A 156 -13.84 -2.71 7.44
N LEU A 157 -14.80 -3.53 7.89
CA LEU A 157 -16.18 -3.47 7.41
C LEU A 157 -16.84 -2.13 7.71
N GLU A 158 -16.67 -1.60 8.95
CA GLU A 158 -17.16 -0.27 9.32
C GLU A 158 -16.59 0.82 8.41
N TRP A 159 -15.29 0.74 8.13
CA TRP A 159 -14.64 1.69 7.24
C TRP A 159 -15.17 1.61 5.79
N PHE A 160 -15.44 0.43 5.29
CA PHE A 160 -16.04 0.27 3.96
C PHE A 160 -17.48 0.77 3.91
N ARG A 161 -18.27 0.61 4.98
CA ARG A 161 -19.61 1.21 5.09
C ARG A 161 -19.53 2.74 5.13
N GLU A 162 -18.60 3.32 5.87
CA GLU A 162 -18.35 4.77 5.85
C GLU A 162 -18.01 5.28 4.44
N GLN A 163 -17.21 4.53 3.68
CA GLN A 163 -16.88 4.89 2.29
C GLN A 163 -18.10 4.79 1.37
N ALA A 164 -18.96 3.80 1.55
CA ALA A 164 -20.21 3.67 0.82
C ALA A 164 -21.17 4.84 1.12
N ASP A 165 -21.32 5.21 2.38
CA ASP A 165 -22.12 6.37 2.82
C ASP A 165 -21.61 7.67 2.21
N LYS A 166 -20.30 7.82 2.08
CA LYS A 166 -19.64 8.94 1.39
C LYS A 166 -19.72 8.86 -0.14
N LYS A 167 -20.33 7.81 -0.70
CA LYS A 167 -20.42 7.55 -2.16
C LYS A 167 -19.04 7.46 -2.84
N LEU A 168 -18.05 6.94 -2.13
CA LEU A 168 -16.69 6.69 -2.65
C LEU A 168 -16.59 5.29 -3.25
N LEU A 169 -17.35 4.34 -2.69
CA LEU A 169 -17.50 2.96 -3.14
C LEU A 169 -18.99 2.60 -3.17
N GLY A 170 -19.33 1.49 -3.82
CA GLY A 170 -20.64 0.86 -3.71
C GLY A 170 -20.91 0.30 -2.32
N GLU A 171 -22.17 0.06 -1.99
CA GLU A 171 -22.57 -0.65 -0.78
C GLU A 171 -21.95 -2.06 -0.73
N ILE A 172 -21.63 -2.53 0.47
CA ILE A 172 -21.15 -3.90 0.67
C ILE A 172 -22.24 -4.90 0.23
N ASP A 173 -21.84 -5.90 -0.53
CA ASP A 173 -22.62 -7.10 -0.80
C ASP A 173 -22.37 -8.08 0.36
N GLU A 174 -23.27 -8.07 1.35
CA GLU A 174 -23.11 -8.83 2.61
C GLU A 174 -23.09 -10.35 2.38
N GLU A 175 -23.73 -10.86 1.31
CA GLU A 175 -23.74 -12.29 0.99
C GLU A 175 -22.38 -12.77 0.47
N LYS A 176 -21.66 -11.90 -0.28
CA LYS A 176 -20.37 -12.21 -0.89
C LYS A 176 -19.16 -11.79 -0.05
N THR A 177 -19.40 -10.97 0.99
CA THR A 177 -18.34 -10.41 1.84
C THR A 177 -18.07 -11.33 3.02
N LYS A 178 -16.95 -12.05 2.99
CA LYS A 178 -16.51 -12.98 4.03
C LYS A 178 -15.04 -13.37 3.87
N ASP A 179 -14.47 -13.99 4.89
CA ASP A 179 -13.14 -14.64 4.84
C ASP A 179 -12.02 -13.71 4.31
N GLY A 180 -11.98 -12.46 4.79
CA GLY A 180 -11.00 -11.47 4.36
C GLY A 180 -11.29 -10.81 3.01
N VAL A 181 -12.39 -11.18 2.33
CA VAL A 181 -12.81 -10.61 1.06
C VAL A 181 -14.00 -9.67 1.26
N ILE A 182 -13.87 -8.43 0.81
CA ILE A 182 -14.97 -7.47 0.73
C ILE A 182 -15.36 -7.32 -0.74
N VAL A 183 -16.65 -7.45 -1.01
CA VAL A 183 -17.27 -7.23 -2.33
C VAL A 183 -18.29 -6.12 -2.20
N CYS A 184 -18.27 -5.15 -3.12
CA CYS A 184 -19.28 -4.10 -3.20
C CYS A 184 -20.18 -4.33 -4.42
N LYS A 185 -21.41 -3.80 -4.35
CA LYS A 185 -22.44 -3.93 -5.41
C LYS A 185 -22.07 -3.26 -6.72
N ASP A 186 -21.12 -2.30 -6.69
CA ASP A 186 -20.57 -1.61 -7.87
C ASP A 186 -19.42 -2.37 -8.56
N GLY A 187 -19.10 -3.59 -8.09
CA GLY A 187 -18.06 -4.43 -8.65
C GLY A 187 -16.69 -4.29 -7.98
N PHE A 188 -16.53 -3.40 -6.99
CA PHE A 188 -15.29 -3.34 -6.21
C PHE A 188 -15.06 -4.65 -5.45
N LYS A 189 -13.81 -5.11 -5.43
CA LYS A 189 -13.40 -6.27 -4.65
C LYS A 189 -12.04 -6.03 -4.02
N ALA A 190 -11.96 -6.20 -2.70
CA ALA A 190 -10.71 -6.20 -1.94
C ALA A 190 -10.48 -7.54 -1.25
N VAL A 191 -9.31 -8.11 -1.46
CA VAL A 191 -8.87 -9.38 -0.84
C VAL A 191 -7.79 -9.05 0.20
N THR A 192 -7.70 -9.85 1.26
CA THR A 192 -6.65 -9.76 2.27
C THR A 192 -5.81 -11.01 2.23
N PHE A 193 -4.51 -10.87 2.36
CA PHE A 193 -3.62 -12.01 2.55
C PHE A 193 -3.65 -12.46 4.01
N THR A 194 -3.78 -13.75 4.23
CA THR A 194 -3.60 -14.38 5.54
C THR A 194 -2.13 -14.44 5.93
N GLU A 195 -1.83 -14.67 7.21
CA GLU A 195 -0.46 -14.86 7.67
C GLU A 195 0.24 -16.04 6.95
N GLU A 196 -0.50 -17.14 6.71
CA GLU A 196 0.02 -18.31 6.01
C GLU A 196 0.35 -18.02 4.53
N GLU A 197 -0.49 -17.23 3.85
CA GLU A 197 -0.23 -16.78 2.49
C GLU A 197 0.99 -15.86 2.43
N LEU A 198 1.16 -14.96 3.39
CA LEU A 198 2.36 -14.12 3.50
C LEU A 198 3.62 -14.95 3.79
N LYS A 199 3.55 -15.96 4.67
CA LYS A 199 4.66 -16.89 4.91
C LYS A 199 5.04 -17.63 3.63
N LYS A 200 4.05 -18.10 2.87
CA LYS A 200 4.28 -18.75 1.57
C LYS A 200 4.98 -17.81 0.58
N LEU A 201 4.51 -16.58 0.44
CA LEU A 201 5.15 -15.56 -0.41
C LEU A 201 6.59 -15.27 0.04
N GLY A 202 6.81 -15.13 1.35
CA GLY A 202 8.14 -14.95 1.92
C GLY A 202 9.08 -16.11 1.60
N ALA A 203 8.64 -17.34 1.81
CA ALA A 203 9.45 -18.52 1.51
C ALA A 203 9.76 -18.66 0.01
N GLN A 204 8.79 -18.36 -0.86
CA GLN A 204 8.95 -18.41 -2.31
C GLN A 204 9.85 -17.30 -2.87
N SER A 205 9.98 -16.18 -2.15
CA SER A 205 10.81 -15.05 -2.60
C SER A 205 12.31 -15.38 -2.70
N GLY A 206 12.77 -16.40 -1.94
CA GLY A 206 14.18 -16.76 -1.84
C GLY A 206 15.01 -15.81 -0.98
N PHE A 207 14.40 -14.81 -0.34
CA PHE A 207 15.04 -13.88 0.58
C PHE A 207 14.74 -14.21 2.03
N ARG A 208 15.56 -13.67 2.96
CA ARG A 208 15.23 -13.74 4.38
C ARG A 208 13.95 -12.96 4.62
N TYR A 209 12.99 -13.55 5.34
CA TYR A 209 11.73 -12.90 5.62
C TYR A 209 11.32 -12.98 7.09
N GLU A 210 10.46 -12.05 7.48
CA GLU A 210 9.80 -11.98 8.78
C GLU A 210 8.34 -11.60 8.55
N ILE A 211 7.41 -12.21 9.32
CA ILE A 211 6.03 -11.77 9.42
C ILE A 211 5.84 -11.08 10.76
N LYS A 212 5.25 -9.89 10.74
CA LYS A 212 5.03 -9.10 11.96
C LYS A 212 3.63 -8.51 11.98
N GLU A 213 2.89 -8.76 13.06
CA GLU A 213 1.63 -8.08 13.33
C GLU A 213 1.90 -6.76 14.06
N ILE A 214 1.25 -5.68 13.60
CA ILE A 214 1.35 -4.34 14.19
C ILE A 214 -0.05 -3.91 14.60
N ASP A 215 -0.20 -3.51 15.88
CA ASP A 215 -1.40 -2.91 16.44
C ASP A 215 -2.68 -3.75 16.21
N GLU A 216 -2.56 -5.08 16.07
CA GLU A 216 -3.68 -5.97 15.73
C GLU A 216 -4.50 -5.50 14.50
N SER A 217 -3.90 -4.67 13.65
CA SER A 217 -4.55 -4.09 12.48
C SER A 217 -3.85 -4.43 11.16
N SER A 218 -2.52 -4.58 11.18
CA SER A 218 -1.71 -4.87 9.99
C SER A 218 -0.85 -6.11 10.18
N LEU A 219 -0.73 -6.91 9.12
CA LEU A 219 0.31 -7.93 8.97
C LEU A 219 1.34 -7.42 7.97
N PHE A 220 2.59 -7.46 8.35
CA PHE A 220 3.72 -7.12 7.48
C PHE A 220 4.49 -8.36 7.06
N LEU A 221 4.73 -8.50 5.76
CA LEU A 221 5.80 -9.31 5.22
C LEU A 221 7.01 -8.41 5.01
N ILE A 222 8.10 -8.68 5.71
CA ILE A 222 9.36 -7.93 5.64
C ILE A 222 10.39 -8.83 4.98
N LEU A 223 10.94 -8.39 3.84
CA LEU A 223 11.99 -9.11 3.13
C LEU A 223 13.31 -8.36 3.27
N THR A 224 14.43 -9.09 3.35
CA THR A 224 15.78 -8.52 3.38
C THR A 224 16.61 -9.14 2.24
N LYS A 225 17.20 -8.27 1.38
CA LYS A 225 18.07 -8.67 0.26
C LYS A 225 19.49 -8.98 0.72
#